data_8f5f42cb1356566b0701564d887e2cab
#
_entry.id   8f5f42cb1356566b0701564d887e2cab
#
_cell.length_a   1.000
_cell.length_b   1.000
_cell.length_c   1.000
_cell.angle_alpha   90.00
_cell.angle_beta   90.00
_cell.angle_gamma   90.00
#
_symmetry.space_group_name_H-M   'P 1'
#
loop_
_entity.id
_entity.type
_entity.pdbx_description
1 polymer ?
#
loop_
_entity_poly.entity_id
_entity_poly.type
_entity_poly.pdbx_seq_one_letter_code
_entity_poly.pdbx_strand_id
1 'polypeptide(L)'
;KELNYNECKAVIILGNEKVFSAGLNLKDLMSAKETSEVSLIFGTLRDLLTACREFPGPVISIIGGHAIAGGCLLALASDYRYGMHGTHRMGLNEMAIGIDLPPDMLSIISHSIGRENLFEVATQCRMYTPSQAKKKGLINEIIGHRLTGKKKATSQALEEAKKLAKFYIDAGEPFVRLKQSLMHDTNFDYQVLIDNWFSADTQEKVKSV
;
A
#
# COMPACT_ATOMS: atom_id res chain seq x y z
N LYS A 1 -0.56 17.64 -14.19
CA LYS A 1 -0.59 16.73 -15.34
C LYS A 1 -1.50 15.58 -14.94
N GLU A 2 -2.64 15.44 -15.59
CA GLU A 2 -3.48 14.25 -15.46
C GLU A 2 -2.64 13.04 -15.93
N LEU A 3 -2.57 12.01 -15.09
CA LEU A 3 -1.97 10.74 -15.47
C LEU A 3 -2.89 10.06 -16.50
N ASN A 4 -2.34 9.78 -17.67
CA ASN A 4 -3.06 8.95 -18.64
C ASN A 4 -3.04 7.49 -18.14
N TYR A 5 -4.12 7.07 -17.47
CA TYR A 5 -4.26 5.74 -16.88
C TYR A 5 -4.01 4.60 -17.87
N ASN A 6 -4.29 4.82 -19.14
CA ASN A 6 -4.10 3.81 -20.20
C ASN A 6 -2.62 3.54 -20.53
N GLU A 7 -1.72 4.43 -20.14
CA GLU A 7 -0.27 4.31 -20.36
C GLU A 7 0.51 3.97 -19.10
N CYS A 8 -0.10 4.14 -17.91
CA CYS A 8 0.54 3.91 -16.64
C CYS A 8 0.52 2.42 -16.29
N LYS A 9 1.68 1.77 -16.29
CA LYS A 9 1.81 0.33 -15.98
C LYS A 9 2.14 0.05 -14.52
N ALA A 10 2.59 1.04 -13.75
CA ALA A 10 2.91 0.91 -12.33
C ALA A 10 2.83 2.26 -11.63
N VAL A 11 2.55 2.25 -10.34
CA VAL A 11 2.56 3.44 -9.49
C VAL A 11 3.59 3.24 -8.38
N ILE A 12 4.51 4.21 -8.21
CA ILE A 12 5.43 4.26 -7.07
C ILE A 12 5.07 5.50 -6.25
N ILE A 13 4.65 5.30 -5.00
CA ILE A 13 4.31 6.36 -4.06
C ILE A 13 5.52 6.64 -3.18
N LEU A 14 6.03 7.85 -3.24
CA LEU A 14 7.20 8.29 -2.50
C LEU A 14 6.89 9.61 -1.80
N GLY A 15 7.10 9.66 -0.49
CA GLY A 15 7.09 10.90 0.28
C GLY A 15 8.46 11.61 0.25
N ASN A 16 8.63 12.57 1.13
CA ASN A 16 9.94 13.16 1.37
C ASN A 16 10.68 12.44 2.53
N GLU A 17 11.92 12.87 2.81
CA GLU A 17 12.77 12.27 3.85
C GLU A 17 12.24 12.44 5.28
N LYS A 18 11.27 13.33 5.52
CA LYS A 18 10.66 13.57 6.84
C LYS A 18 9.29 12.91 6.94
N VAL A 19 8.49 13.02 5.90
CA VAL A 19 7.10 12.58 5.90
C VAL A 19 6.79 11.84 4.60
N PHE A 20 6.31 10.61 4.72
CA PHE A 20 5.64 9.90 3.62
C PHE A 20 4.25 10.49 3.43
N SER A 21 3.43 10.42 4.47
CA SER A 21 2.15 11.10 4.58
C SER A 21 1.71 11.14 6.04
N ALA A 22 1.15 12.27 6.47
CA ALA A 22 0.59 12.44 7.82
C ALA A 22 -0.93 12.17 7.89
N GLY A 23 -1.53 11.72 6.79
CA GLY A 23 -2.96 11.49 6.68
C GLY A 23 -3.75 12.73 6.33
N LEU A 24 -5.01 12.77 6.77
CA LEU A 24 -5.92 13.89 6.53
C LEU A 24 -5.48 15.15 7.28
N ASN A 25 -5.75 16.29 6.68
CA ASN A 25 -5.51 17.57 7.33
C ASN A 25 -6.57 17.82 8.43
N LEU A 26 -6.18 17.65 9.68
CA LEU A 26 -7.09 17.85 10.81
C LEU A 26 -7.64 19.28 10.90
N LYS A 27 -6.91 20.28 10.40
CA LYS A 27 -7.43 21.68 10.37
C LYS A 27 -8.62 21.80 9.43
N ASP A 28 -8.58 21.14 8.28
CA ASP A 28 -9.68 21.14 7.33
C ASP A 28 -10.89 20.42 7.93
N LEU A 29 -10.68 19.27 8.58
CA LEU A 29 -11.74 18.54 9.29
C LEU A 29 -12.37 19.38 10.41
N MET A 30 -11.55 20.06 11.22
CA MET A 30 -12.03 20.92 12.33
C MET A 30 -12.73 22.18 11.83
N SER A 31 -12.42 22.67 10.65
CA SER A 31 -13.04 23.85 10.05
C SER A 31 -14.32 23.55 9.28
N ALA A 32 -14.58 22.28 8.97
CA ALA A 32 -15.79 21.84 8.28
C ALA A 32 -17.04 22.15 9.13
N LYS A 33 -18.00 22.82 8.53
CA LYS A 33 -19.26 23.24 9.19
C LYS A 33 -20.43 22.34 8.83
N GLU A 34 -20.32 21.65 7.70
CA GLU A 34 -21.37 20.82 7.14
C GLU A 34 -20.94 19.34 7.12
N THR A 35 -21.87 18.44 7.39
CA THR A 35 -21.65 17.00 7.27
C THR A 35 -21.15 16.60 5.88
N SER A 36 -21.61 17.30 4.85
CA SER A 36 -21.20 17.09 3.46
C SER A 36 -19.70 17.32 3.24
N GLU A 37 -19.11 18.33 3.89
CA GLU A 37 -17.67 18.64 3.80
C GLU A 37 -16.84 17.52 4.45
N VAL A 38 -17.25 17.05 5.64
CA VAL A 38 -16.62 15.92 6.33
C VAL A 38 -16.73 14.66 5.48
N SER A 39 -17.91 14.39 4.93
CA SER A 39 -18.17 13.24 4.07
C SER A 39 -17.29 13.26 2.81
N LEU A 40 -17.07 14.43 2.22
CA LEU A 40 -16.19 14.61 1.07
C LEU A 40 -14.74 14.28 1.42
N ILE A 41 -14.23 14.75 2.57
CA ILE A 41 -12.85 14.52 3.01
C ILE A 41 -12.59 13.01 3.23
N PHE A 42 -13.46 12.32 3.98
CA PHE A 42 -13.33 10.88 4.21
C PHE A 42 -13.61 10.07 2.95
N GLY A 43 -14.58 10.49 2.13
CA GLY A 43 -14.87 9.87 0.84
C GLY A 43 -13.67 9.93 -0.11
N THR A 44 -13.00 11.07 -0.18
CA THR A 44 -11.77 11.23 -1.00
C THR A 44 -10.64 10.30 -0.53
N LEU A 45 -10.46 10.15 0.78
CA LEU A 45 -9.49 9.18 1.30
C LEU A 45 -9.86 7.75 0.88
N ARG A 46 -11.12 7.35 1.10
CA ARG A 46 -11.60 6.02 0.68
C ARG A 46 -11.37 5.78 -0.81
N ASP A 47 -11.73 6.74 -1.66
CA ASP A 47 -11.60 6.63 -3.11
C ASP A 47 -10.12 6.52 -3.53
N LEU A 48 -9.20 7.22 -2.85
CA LEU A 48 -7.76 7.09 -3.06
C LEU A 48 -7.26 5.68 -2.69
N LEU A 49 -7.68 5.15 -1.54
CA LEU A 49 -7.28 3.80 -1.10
C LEU A 49 -7.83 2.73 -2.06
N THR A 50 -9.07 2.88 -2.49
CA THR A 50 -9.71 2.01 -3.48
C THR A 50 -8.97 2.07 -4.82
N ALA A 51 -8.65 3.26 -5.31
CA ALA A 51 -7.89 3.43 -6.55
C ALA A 51 -6.51 2.75 -6.51
N CYS A 52 -5.82 2.77 -5.36
CA CYS A 52 -4.55 2.03 -5.20
C CYS A 52 -4.77 0.51 -5.29
N ARG A 53 -5.82 0.00 -4.69
CA ARG A 53 -6.13 -1.44 -4.66
C ARG A 53 -6.62 -1.97 -6.02
N GLU A 54 -7.44 -1.19 -6.71
CA GLU A 54 -8.05 -1.55 -7.99
C GLU A 54 -7.16 -1.23 -9.20
N PHE A 55 -6.08 -0.48 -9.00
CA PHE A 55 -5.15 -0.19 -10.09
C PHE A 55 -4.65 -1.50 -10.71
N PRO A 56 -4.76 -1.69 -12.05
CA PRO A 56 -4.46 -2.96 -12.71
C PRO A 56 -2.97 -3.34 -12.72
N GLY A 57 -2.09 -2.40 -12.42
CA GLY A 57 -0.65 -2.63 -12.27
C GLY A 57 -0.20 -2.64 -10.80
N PRO A 58 1.11 -2.84 -10.55
CA PRO A 58 1.65 -2.76 -9.20
C PRO A 58 1.63 -1.33 -8.66
N VAL A 59 1.23 -1.21 -7.39
CA VAL A 59 1.36 0.00 -6.57
C VAL A 59 2.37 -0.27 -5.47
N ILE A 60 3.47 0.48 -5.44
CA ILE A 60 4.57 0.27 -4.49
C ILE A 60 4.82 1.54 -3.70
N SER A 61 4.83 1.44 -2.38
CA SER A 61 5.16 2.56 -1.49
C SER A 61 6.61 2.51 -1.02
N ILE A 62 7.29 3.67 -0.99
CA ILE A 62 8.63 3.85 -0.42
C ILE A 62 8.52 4.78 0.79
N ILE A 63 8.68 4.22 1.98
CA ILE A 63 8.44 4.89 3.26
C ILE A 63 9.78 5.34 3.84
N GLY A 64 10.19 6.57 3.49
CA GLY A 64 11.42 7.21 3.98
C GLY A 64 11.20 8.19 5.14
N GLY A 65 9.95 8.50 5.47
CA GLY A 65 9.51 9.42 6.49
C GLY A 65 8.30 8.91 7.25
N HIS A 66 7.71 9.75 8.10
CA HIS A 66 6.53 9.40 8.89
C HIS A 66 5.34 9.01 8.00
N ALA A 67 4.67 7.89 8.33
CA ALA A 67 3.43 7.41 7.69
C ALA A 67 2.37 7.21 8.78
N ILE A 68 1.52 8.21 9.00
CA ILE A 68 0.63 8.28 10.17
C ILE A 68 -0.83 8.32 9.72
N ALA A 69 -1.71 7.63 10.45
CA ALA A 69 -3.17 7.64 10.22
C ALA A 69 -3.51 7.30 8.75
N GLY A 70 -4.29 8.12 8.06
CA GLY A 70 -4.58 7.96 6.63
C GLY A 70 -3.33 7.81 5.75
N GLY A 71 -2.17 8.33 6.17
CA GLY A 71 -0.90 8.09 5.48
C GLY A 71 -0.36 6.67 5.68
N CYS A 72 -0.62 6.06 6.84
CA CYS A 72 -0.37 4.64 7.07
C CYS A 72 -1.31 3.79 6.23
N LEU A 73 -2.61 4.14 6.19
CA LEU A 73 -3.60 3.47 5.33
C LEU A 73 -3.21 3.51 3.85
N LEU A 74 -2.74 4.66 3.36
CA LEU A 74 -2.26 4.80 1.97
C LEU A 74 -1.09 3.84 1.68
N ALA A 75 -0.14 3.74 2.62
CA ALA A 75 0.94 2.77 2.47
C ALA A 75 0.42 1.32 2.46
N LEU A 76 -0.54 0.98 3.34
CA LEU A 76 -1.14 -0.35 3.43
C LEU A 76 -2.04 -0.70 2.22
N ALA A 77 -2.58 0.29 1.52
CA ALA A 77 -3.31 0.07 0.28
C ALA A 77 -2.41 -0.27 -0.92
N SER A 78 -1.08 -0.16 -0.77
CA SER A 78 -0.11 -0.55 -1.80
C SER A 78 0.16 -2.06 -1.77
N ASP A 79 0.48 -2.63 -2.93
CA ASP A 79 0.82 -4.05 -3.07
C ASP A 79 2.13 -4.40 -2.35
N TYR A 80 3.09 -3.47 -2.34
CA TYR A 80 4.36 -3.66 -1.65
C TYR A 80 4.88 -2.37 -1.00
N ARG A 81 5.57 -2.51 0.12
CA ARG A 81 6.05 -1.39 0.94
C ARG A 81 7.53 -1.56 1.26
N TYR A 82 8.37 -0.74 0.65
CA TYR A 82 9.76 -0.58 1.05
C TYR A 82 9.86 0.47 2.16
N GLY A 83 10.40 0.09 3.32
CA GLY A 83 10.79 1.03 4.36
C GLY A 83 12.26 1.39 4.25
N MET A 84 12.65 2.49 4.83
CA MET A 84 14.05 2.92 4.97
C MET A 84 14.47 2.93 6.43
N HIS A 85 15.76 2.72 6.69
CA HIS A 85 16.29 2.94 8.03
C HIS A 85 16.08 4.39 8.48
N GLY A 86 15.69 4.59 9.74
CA GLY A 86 15.48 5.94 10.27
C GLY A 86 14.77 5.97 11.60
N THR A 87 14.46 7.19 12.04
CA THR A 87 13.73 7.47 13.29
C THR A 87 12.26 7.79 13.07
N HIS A 88 11.82 7.74 11.81
CA HIS A 88 10.41 7.96 11.48
C HIS A 88 9.51 6.88 12.07
N ARG A 89 8.23 7.15 12.07
CA ARG A 89 7.21 6.29 12.67
C ARG A 89 6.13 5.98 11.64
N MET A 90 5.57 4.79 11.77
CA MET A 90 4.41 4.33 11.01
C MET A 90 3.38 3.76 11.97
N GLY A 91 2.11 4.10 11.78
CA GLY A 91 1.03 3.57 12.61
C GLY A 91 -0.28 4.30 12.43
N LEU A 92 -1.29 3.73 13.07
CA LEU A 92 -2.67 4.21 13.11
C LEU A 92 -2.92 4.82 14.48
N ASN A 93 -3.52 5.98 14.54
CA ASN A 93 -3.83 6.69 15.78
C ASN A 93 -5.25 7.28 15.80
N GLU A 94 -6.10 6.81 14.90
CA GLU A 94 -7.47 7.27 14.73
C GLU A 94 -8.27 7.12 16.03
N MET A 95 -8.16 5.98 16.70
CA MET A 95 -8.87 5.73 17.97
C MET A 95 -8.47 6.70 19.07
N ALA A 96 -7.22 7.20 19.08
CA ALA A 96 -6.78 8.18 20.10
C ALA A 96 -7.51 9.53 19.99
N ILE A 97 -8.09 9.83 18.85
CA ILE A 97 -8.88 11.04 18.59
C ILE A 97 -10.37 10.74 18.35
N GLY A 98 -10.83 9.54 18.73
CA GLY A 98 -12.23 9.14 18.63
C GLY A 98 -12.74 8.88 17.21
N ILE A 99 -11.85 8.60 16.27
CA ILE A 99 -12.23 8.23 14.89
C ILE A 99 -12.20 6.72 14.75
N ASP A 100 -13.30 6.13 14.29
CA ASP A 100 -13.41 4.71 13.98
C ASP A 100 -12.77 4.37 12.64
N LEU A 101 -12.28 3.14 12.52
CA LEU A 101 -11.83 2.55 11.26
C LEU A 101 -12.97 1.70 10.69
N PRO A 102 -13.58 2.10 9.56
CA PRO A 102 -14.66 1.35 8.95
C PRO A 102 -14.18 0.00 8.39
N PRO A 103 -15.10 -0.96 8.17
CA PRO A 103 -14.76 -2.34 7.77
C PRO A 103 -13.89 -2.47 6.52
N ASP A 104 -14.05 -1.61 5.53
CA ASP A 104 -13.24 -1.56 4.33
C ASP A 104 -11.77 -1.18 4.63
N MET A 105 -11.53 -0.21 5.52
CA MET A 105 -10.19 0.14 5.99
C MET A 105 -9.58 -0.98 6.84
N LEU A 106 -10.37 -1.62 7.72
CA LEU A 106 -9.92 -2.79 8.48
C LEU A 106 -9.55 -3.96 7.56
N SER A 107 -10.27 -4.15 6.45
CA SER A 107 -9.92 -5.13 5.42
C SER A 107 -8.56 -4.81 4.78
N ILE A 108 -8.29 -3.56 4.41
CA ILE A 108 -6.98 -3.13 3.87
C ILE A 108 -5.87 -3.46 4.85
N ILE A 109 -6.05 -3.12 6.13
CA ILE A 109 -5.06 -3.38 7.17
C ILE A 109 -4.82 -4.88 7.31
N SER A 110 -5.89 -5.66 7.46
CA SER A 110 -5.84 -7.11 7.65
C SER A 110 -5.13 -7.84 6.51
N HIS A 111 -5.41 -7.47 5.24
CA HIS A 111 -4.71 -8.02 4.09
C HIS A 111 -3.20 -7.74 4.11
N SER A 112 -2.82 -6.56 4.59
CA SER A 112 -1.41 -6.13 4.55
C SER A 112 -0.58 -6.72 5.68
N ILE A 113 -1.13 -6.89 6.89
CA ILE A 113 -0.38 -7.24 8.10
C ILE A 113 -0.77 -8.58 8.73
N GLY A 114 -1.80 -9.24 8.19
CA GLY A 114 -2.38 -10.45 8.75
C GLY A 114 -3.35 -10.17 9.91
N ARG A 115 -4.27 -11.11 10.13
CA ARG A 115 -5.28 -11.01 11.21
C ARG A 115 -4.67 -11.00 12.60
N GLU A 116 -3.54 -11.66 12.79
CA GLU A 116 -2.82 -11.76 14.06
C GLU A 116 -2.28 -10.43 14.57
N ASN A 117 -1.98 -9.48 13.68
CA ASN A 117 -1.50 -8.15 14.03
C ASN A 117 -2.60 -7.08 14.04
N LEU A 118 -3.76 -7.39 13.45
CA LEU A 118 -4.84 -6.42 13.21
C LEU A 118 -5.31 -5.73 14.49
N PHE A 119 -5.62 -6.50 15.53
CA PHE A 119 -6.14 -5.93 16.77
C PHE A 119 -5.15 -4.93 17.40
N GLU A 120 -3.87 -5.32 17.54
CA GLU A 120 -2.86 -4.45 18.13
C GLU A 120 -2.68 -3.18 17.30
N VAL A 121 -2.51 -3.31 15.98
CA VAL A 121 -2.20 -2.19 15.11
C VAL A 121 -3.36 -1.21 15.00
N ALA A 122 -4.60 -1.71 14.94
CA ALA A 122 -5.78 -0.87 14.79
C ALA A 122 -6.21 -0.17 16.11
N THR A 123 -5.92 -0.79 17.27
CA THR A 123 -6.52 -0.31 18.53
C THR A 123 -5.54 0.33 19.51
N GLN A 124 -4.23 0.02 19.44
CA GLN A 124 -3.27 0.50 20.46
C GLN A 124 -2.65 1.86 20.14
N CYS A 125 -2.95 2.47 19.00
CA CYS A 125 -2.40 3.77 18.57
C CYS A 125 -0.85 3.82 18.64
N ARG A 126 -0.18 2.68 18.47
CA ARG A 126 1.28 2.59 18.57
C ARG A 126 1.95 3.11 17.31
N MET A 127 3.02 3.87 17.53
CA MET A 127 3.89 4.38 16.47
C MET A 127 5.13 3.50 16.35
N TYR A 128 5.18 2.66 15.35
CA TYR A 128 6.24 1.67 15.12
C TYR A 128 7.46 2.31 14.45
N THR A 129 8.65 1.96 14.91
CA THR A 129 9.90 2.20 14.15
C THR A 129 9.92 1.34 12.89
N PRO A 130 10.77 1.63 11.87
CA PRO A 130 10.85 0.80 10.66
C PRO A 130 11.04 -0.69 10.95
N SER A 131 11.94 -1.03 11.90
CA SER A 131 12.19 -2.43 12.28
C SER A 131 11.00 -3.09 12.97
N GLN A 132 10.25 -2.35 13.79
CA GLN A 132 9.02 -2.84 14.41
C GLN A 132 7.90 -2.96 13.36
N ALA A 133 7.77 -1.98 12.48
CA ALA A 133 6.81 -1.97 11.38
C ALA A 133 7.01 -3.18 10.45
N LYS A 134 8.27 -3.54 10.13
CA LYS A 134 8.57 -4.76 9.39
C LYS A 134 8.10 -6.01 10.13
N LYS A 135 8.36 -6.12 11.44
CA LYS A 135 7.90 -7.27 12.24
C LYS A 135 6.38 -7.41 12.30
N LYS A 136 5.66 -6.30 12.15
CA LYS A 136 4.20 -6.26 12.15
C LYS A 136 3.57 -6.36 10.75
N GLY A 137 4.38 -6.51 9.70
CA GLY A 137 3.88 -6.55 8.32
C GLY A 137 3.50 -5.18 7.74
N LEU A 138 3.65 -4.09 8.49
CA LEU A 138 3.41 -2.72 8.01
C LEU A 138 4.40 -2.33 6.90
N ILE A 139 5.59 -2.89 6.91
CA ILE A 139 6.66 -2.77 5.91
C ILE A 139 7.05 -4.19 5.47
N ASN A 140 7.18 -4.42 4.16
CA ASN A 140 7.61 -5.72 3.63
C ASN A 140 9.13 -5.87 3.71
N GLU A 141 9.88 -4.83 3.34
CA GLU A 141 11.33 -4.86 3.32
C GLU A 141 11.93 -3.51 3.72
N ILE A 142 13.10 -3.53 4.37
CA ILE A 142 13.86 -2.32 4.72
C ILE A 142 15.07 -2.22 3.81
N ILE A 143 15.16 -1.12 3.08
CA ILE A 143 16.24 -0.80 2.16
C ILE A 143 17.27 0.12 2.83
N GLY A 144 18.51 -0.09 2.48
CA GLY A 144 19.63 0.65 3.00
C GLY A 144 20.12 0.14 4.36
N HIS A 145 21.15 0.76 4.88
CA HIS A 145 21.74 0.45 6.18
C HIS A 145 21.77 1.71 7.04
N ARG A 146 21.90 1.56 8.36
CA ARG A 146 21.94 2.67 9.32
C ARG A 146 22.93 3.78 8.94
N LEU A 147 24.04 3.42 8.29
CA LEU A 147 25.08 4.36 7.83
C LEU A 147 24.87 4.85 6.38
N THR A 148 23.84 4.35 5.70
CA THR A 148 23.54 4.81 4.33
C THR A 148 22.90 6.18 4.40
N GLY A 149 23.49 7.18 3.74
CA GLY A 149 22.87 8.50 3.64
C GLY A 149 21.49 8.44 2.97
N LYS A 150 20.56 9.25 3.45
CA LYS A 150 19.13 9.19 3.03
C LYS A 150 18.94 9.25 1.51
N LYS A 151 19.63 10.16 0.80
CA LYS A 151 19.53 10.25 -0.67
C LYS A 151 19.91 8.93 -1.35
N LYS A 152 21.00 8.30 -0.90
CA LYS A 152 21.47 7.02 -1.44
C LYS A 152 20.45 5.91 -1.14
N ALA A 153 19.90 5.86 0.08
CA ALA A 153 18.88 4.90 0.45
C ALA A 153 17.60 5.09 -0.38
N THR A 154 17.16 6.33 -0.62
CA THR A 154 16.01 6.64 -1.49
C THR A 154 16.27 6.17 -2.93
N SER A 155 17.44 6.43 -3.49
CA SER A 155 17.77 5.95 -4.84
C SER A 155 17.79 4.42 -4.92
N GLN A 156 18.35 3.75 -3.91
CA GLN A 156 18.32 2.28 -3.83
C GLN A 156 16.90 1.74 -3.74
N ALA A 157 16.07 2.31 -2.87
CA ALA A 157 14.66 1.90 -2.72
C ALA A 157 13.86 2.11 -4.02
N LEU A 158 14.13 3.21 -4.74
CA LEU A 158 13.49 3.47 -6.03
C LEU A 158 13.90 2.45 -7.11
N GLU A 159 15.18 2.07 -7.14
CA GLU A 159 15.64 1.04 -8.07
C GLU A 159 15.06 -0.34 -7.75
N GLU A 160 14.99 -0.73 -6.48
CA GLU A 160 14.33 -1.99 -6.09
C GLU A 160 12.83 -1.96 -6.40
N ALA A 161 12.14 -0.83 -6.15
CA ALA A 161 10.75 -0.67 -6.51
C ALA A 161 10.51 -0.79 -8.02
N LYS A 162 11.39 -0.21 -8.86
CA LYS A 162 11.32 -0.35 -10.32
C LYS A 162 11.53 -1.80 -10.79
N LYS A 163 12.50 -2.51 -10.19
CA LYS A 163 12.75 -3.93 -10.50
C LYS A 163 11.52 -4.78 -10.15
N LEU A 164 10.95 -4.58 -8.96
CA LEU A 164 9.76 -5.29 -8.53
C LEU A 164 8.55 -4.95 -9.41
N ALA A 165 8.36 -3.66 -9.75
CA ALA A 165 7.30 -3.24 -10.67
C ALA A 165 7.46 -3.90 -12.04
N LYS A 166 8.69 -3.95 -12.57
CA LYS A 166 8.97 -4.64 -13.84
C LYS A 166 8.60 -6.11 -13.77
N PHE A 167 8.97 -6.81 -12.70
CA PHE A 167 8.61 -8.23 -12.50
C PHE A 167 7.10 -8.45 -12.58
N TYR A 168 6.29 -7.61 -11.91
CA TYR A 168 4.83 -7.70 -11.95
C TYR A 168 4.24 -7.31 -13.31
N ILE A 169 4.83 -6.30 -13.99
CA ILE A 169 4.42 -5.91 -15.35
C ILE A 169 4.70 -7.05 -16.34
N ASP A 170 5.87 -7.67 -16.24
CA ASP A 170 6.26 -8.80 -17.11
C ASP A 170 5.38 -10.04 -16.86
N ALA A 171 4.85 -10.21 -15.64
CA ALA A 171 3.88 -11.25 -15.32
C ALA A 171 2.51 -11.03 -16.02
N GLY A 172 2.15 -9.78 -16.32
CA GLY A 172 0.96 -9.41 -17.07
C GLY A 172 -0.36 -9.79 -16.39
N GLU A 173 -1.32 -10.29 -17.16
CA GLU A 173 -2.66 -10.67 -16.68
C GLU A 173 -2.70 -11.59 -15.45
N PRO A 174 -1.83 -12.61 -15.29
CA PRO A 174 -1.77 -13.40 -14.07
C PRO A 174 -1.59 -12.56 -12.80
N PHE A 175 -0.74 -11.52 -12.83
CA PHE A 175 -0.58 -10.62 -11.68
C PHE A 175 -1.87 -9.84 -11.40
N VAL A 176 -2.52 -9.29 -12.42
CA VAL A 176 -3.76 -8.52 -12.27
C VAL A 176 -4.84 -9.37 -11.61
N ARG A 177 -5.07 -10.59 -12.12
CA ARG A 177 -6.07 -11.51 -11.55
C ARG A 177 -5.76 -11.92 -10.12
N LEU A 178 -4.49 -12.25 -9.81
CA LEU A 178 -4.08 -12.59 -8.44
C LEU A 178 -4.29 -11.41 -7.50
N LYS A 179 -3.91 -10.19 -7.92
CA LYS A 179 -4.13 -8.98 -7.13
C LYS A 179 -5.63 -8.80 -6.84
N GLN A 180 -6.48 -8.88 -7.85
CA GLN A 180 -7.93 -8.77 -7.68
C GLN A 180 -8.48 -9.83 -6.73
N SER A 181 -8.07 -11.09 -6.88
CA SER A 181 -8.49 -12.19 -6.00
C SER A 181 -8.05 -12.01 -4.55
N LEU A 182 -6.86 -11.43 -4.33
CA LEU A 182 -6.36 -11.13 -2.98
C LEU A 182 -7.05 -9.93 -2.33
N MET A 183 -7.59 -9.00 -3.14
CA MET A 183 -8.20 -7.77 -2.65
C MET A 183 -9.70 -7.90 -2.41
N HIS A 184 -10.34 -8.89 -3.01
CA HIS A 184 -11.76 -9.17 -2.86
C HIS A 184 -11.96 -10.57 -2.30
N ASP A 185 -12.84 -10.73 -1.32
CA ASP A 185 -13.34 -12.06 -0.88
C ASP A 185 -14.29 -12.60 -1.97
N THR A 186 -13.72 -13.01 -3.11
CA THR A 186 -14.50 -13.53 -4.24
C THR A 186 -14.48 -15.07 -4.25
N ASN A 187 -15.59 -15.68 -4.63
CA ASN A 187 -15.64 -17.11 -4.96
C ASN A 187 -14.66 -17.38 -6.09
N PHE A 188 -13.75 -18.32 -5.88
CA PHE A 188 -12.75 -18.71 -6.86
C PHE A 188 -13.40 -19.44 -8.03
N ASP A 189 -13.22 -18.94 -9.25
CA ASP A 189 -13.67 -19.61 -10.47
C ASP A 189 -12.55 -20.53 -11.00
N TYR A 190 -12.71 -21.83 -10.79
CA TYR A 190 -11.77 -22.84 -11.29
C TYR A 190 -11.65 -22.86 -12.81
N GLN A 191 -12.67 -22.42 -13.54
CA GLN A 191 -12.62 -22.37 -15.01
C GLN A 191 -11.54 -21.42 -15.49
N VAL A 192 -11.40 -20.26 -14.84
CA VAL A 192 -10.33 -19.29 -15.14
C VAL A 192 -8.94 -19.92 -14.97
N LEU A 193 -8.74 -20.78 -13.95
CA LEU A 193 -7.48 -21.49 -13.75
C LEU A 193 -7.20 -22.46 -14.91
N ILE A 194 -8.21 -23.23 -15.32
CA ILE A 194 -8.12 -24.19 -16.41
C ILE A 194 -7.80 -23.48 -17.72
N ASP A 195 -8.53 -22.42 -18.04
CA ASP A 195 -8.33 -21.63 -19.27
C ASP A 195 -6.93 -21.03 -19.32
N ASN A 196 -6.42 -20.53 -18.19
CA ASN A 196 -5.06 -20.04 -18.08
C ASN A 196 -4.01 -21.12 -18.33
N TRP A 197 -4.20 -22.32 -17.78
CA TRP A 197 -3.28 -23.43 -17.99
C TRP A 197 -3.12 -23.76 -19.48
N PHE A 198 -4.21 -23.72 -20.24
CA PHE A 198 -4.20 -24.01 -21.67
C PHE A 198 -3.87 -22.80 -22.55
N SER A 199 -3.64 -21.62 -21.98
CA SER A 199 -3.23 -20.45 -22.76
C SER A 199 -1.85 -20.66 -23.38
N ALA A 200 -1.63 -20.13 -24.58
CA ALA A 200 -0.35 -20.23 -25.29
C ALA A 200 0.80 -19.64 -24.45
N ASP A 201 0.57 -18.50 -23.78
CA ASP A 201 1.56 -17.84 -22.92
C ASP A 201 2.01 -18.72 -21.77
N THR A 202 1.06 -19.36 -21.05
CA THR A 202 1.38 -20.26 -19.94
C THR A 202 2.14 -21.49 -20.45
N GLN A 203 1.71 -22.10 -21.56
CA GLN A 203 2.35 -23.26 -22.12
C GLN A 203 3.77 -22.98 -22.62
N GLU A 204 4.04 -21.78 -23.13
CA GLU A 204 5.40 -21.36 -23.51
C GLU A 204 6.29 -21.16 -22.26
N LYS A 205 5.79 -20.48 -21.25
CA LYS A 205 6.52 -20.28 -19.98
C LYS A 205 6.87 -21.60 -19.28
N VAL A 206 5.93 -22.54 -19.24
CA VAL A 206 6.16 -23.87 -18.65
C VAL A 206 7.25 -24.65 -19.39
N LYS A 207 7.32 -24.57 -20.72
CA LYS A 207 8.36 -25.25 -21.52
C LYS A 207 9.75 -24.62 -21.32
N SER A 208 9.84 -23.39 -20.79
CA SER A 208 11.11 -22.68 -20.54
C SER A 208 11.72 -22.96 -19.17
N VAL A 209 11.02 -23.68 -18.29
CA VAL A 209 11.47 -24.11 -16.95
C VAL A 209 12.06 -25.51 -17.00
#